data_e7585c55e5b7c301d9e0889858becf71
#
_entry.id   e7585c55e5b7c301d9e0889858becf71
#
_cell.length_a   1.000
_cell.length_b   1.000
_cell.length_c   1.000
_cell.angle_alpha   90.00
_cell.angle_beta   90.00
_cell.angle_gamma   90.00
#
_symmetry.space_group_name_H-M   'P 1'
#
loop_
_entity.id
_entity.type
_entity.pdbx_description
1 polymer ?
#
loop_
_entity_poly.entity_id
_entity_poly.type
_entity_poly.pdbx_seq_one_letter_code
_entity_poly.pdbx_strand_id
1 'polypeptide(L)'
;NLQKIQKLLQAKKYSNIILEIEAHTSEKNRPAALHNLLGVCRASQRGRTDRDAQYALNDFETAFYKDNLGQISLDALCSHITLCAELGRKESDLVNNFLVSEKMYLEAEKKYSKNERYIGYGLDLYKYLLKHKERISKVKEIIGIKGLDKMFGTILIATQMYLNDWSQKDFIEFQKEFSKLFDVYNAKRISKIDIGKKVIKVAFLSPDFFKDHSITYFIKNLIKDLKQTKFETHGISLLKDKEHDDTTEKLKILFDNWVVVGEKTDQEIVDIIQKLNIDILIDLGGLWSASRINIFNTRMCPLQISWLGFNNSTGLKEIDFILADINTVKEEEQYYGTKIYKFPKIWNSHCGIKNKR
;
A
#
# COMPACT_ATOMS: atom_id res chain seq x y z
N ASN A 1 41.16 -8.13 1.06
CA ASN A 1 41.15 -9.46 0.47
C ASN A 1 39.74 -9.78 -0.04
N LEU A 2 39.48 -9.56 -1.34
CA LEU A 2 38.14 -9.69 -1.97
C LEU A 2 37.51 -11.07 -1.76
N GLN A 3 38.28 -12.15 -1.82
CA GLN A 3 37.78 -13.51 -1.59
C GLN A 3 37.27 -13.70 -0.15
N LYS A 4 37.91 -13.10 0.84
CA LYS A 4 37.44 -13.15 2.23
C LYS A 4 36.14 -12.38 2.40
N ILE A 5 36.03 -11.20 1.80
CA ILE A 5 34.79 -10.39 1.82
C ILE A 5 33.65 -11.15 1.14
N GLN A 6 33.87 -11.79 -0.01
CA GLN A 6 32.83 -12.59 -0.68
C GLN A 6 32.30 -13.75 0.19
N LYS A 7 33.20 -14.49 0.87
CA LYS A 7 32.80 -15.55 1.81
C LYS A 7 31.99 -15.01 2.99
N LEU A 8 32.37 -13.86 3.53
CA LEU A 8 31.67 -13.19 4.62
C LEU A 8 30.27 -12.69 4.17
N LEU A 9 30.15 -12.19 2.95
CA LEU A 9 28.86 -11.78 2.37
C LEU A 9 27.91 -12.97 2.21
N GLN A 10 28.38 -14.08 1.67
CA GLN A 10 27.60 -15.32 1.54
C GLN A 10 27.11 -15.81 2.91
N ALA A 11 27.95 -15.67 3.95
CA ALA A 11 27.62 -16.04 5.33
C ALA A 11 26.83 -14.96 6.07
N LYS A 12 26.47 -13.83 5.45
CA LYS A 12 25.79 -12.66 6.04
C LYS A 12 26.46 -12.13 7.33
N LYS A 13 27.80 -12.23 7.41
CA LYS A 13 28.60 -11.77 8.57
C LYS A 13 28.97 -10.30 8.40
N TYR A 14 27.98 -9.41 8.43
CA TYR A 14 28.13 -7.99 8.11
C TYR A 14 29.16 -7.26 9.01
N SER A 15 29.12 -7.49 10.33
CA SER A 15 30.07 -6.88 11.26
C SER A 15 31.54 -7.21 10.92
N ASN A 16 31.80 -8.47 10.51
CA ASN A 16 33.16 -8.89 10.13
C ASN A 16 33.61 -8.24 8.81
N ILE A 17 32.67 -7.97 7.89
CA ILE A 17 32.97 -7.25 6.64
C ILE A 17 33.36 -5.82 6.95
N ILE A 18 32.64 -5.15 7.83
CA ILE A 18 32.89 -3.77 8.24
C ILE A 18 34.31 -3.70 8.82
N LEU A 19 34.65 -4.56 9.79
CA LEU A 19 35.96 -4.61 10.42
C LEU A 19 37.07 -4.88 9.39
N GLU A 20 36.86 -5.79 8.45
CA GLU A 20 37.86 -6.11 7.41
C GLU A 20 38.13 -4.92 6.48
N ILE A 21 37.09 -4.18 6.08
CA ILE A 21 37.24 -3.01 5.21
C ILE A 21 37.93 -1.87 5.97
N GLU A 22 37.49 -1.59 7.20
CA GLU A 22 38.03 -0.50 8.01
C GLU A 22 39.49 -0.71 8.41
N ALA A 23 39.87 -1.96 8.68
CA ALA A 23 41.26 -2.31 9.02
C ALA A 23 42.27 -2.12 7.85
N HIS A 24 41.77 -2.25 6.61
CA HIS A 24 42.64 -2.26 5.42
C HIS A 24 42.48 -1.03 4.52
N THR A 25 41.54 -0.13 4.81
CA THR A 25 41.33 1.09 4.01
C THR A 25 41.03 2.28 4.89
N SER A 26 41.73 3.39 4.65
CA SER A 26 41.37 4.67 5.26
C SER A 26 40.14 5.24 4.52
N GLU A 27 39.32 5.97 5.24
CA GLU A 27 38.07 6.57 4.71
C GLU A 27 38.34 7.44 3.47
N LYS A 28 39.39 8.26 3.52
CA LYS A 28 39.80 9.16 2.43
C LYS A 28 40.12 8.40 1.13
N ASN A 29 40.81 7.28 1.23
CA ASN A 29 41.31 6.51 0.10
C ASN A 29 40.38 5.37 -0.34
N ARG A 30 39.29 5.16 0.39
CA ARG A 30 38.31 4.09 0.11
C ARG A 30 37.57 4.35 -1.19
N PRO A 31 37.55 3.37 -2.14
CA PRO A 31 36.75 3.48 -3.37
C PRO A 31 35.25 3.55 -3.12
N ALA A 32 34.49 4.14 -4.06
CA ALA A 32 33.03 4.22 -4.01
C ALA A 32 32.35 2.86 -3.74
N ALA A 33 32.83 1.80 -4.40
CA ALA A 33 32.30 0.43 -4.22
C ALA A 33 32.41 -0.07 -2.77
N LEU A 34 33.49 0.25 -2.06
CA LEU A 34 33.66 -0.14 -0.67
C LEU A 34 32.85 0.72 0.29
N HIS A 35 32.63 2.01 -0.02
CA HIS A 35 31.67 2.83 0.72
C HIS A 35 30.25 2.30 0.56
N ASN A 36 29.82 2.01 -0.66
CA ASN A 36 28.49 1.41 -0.89
C ASN A 36 28.32 0.07 -0.16
N LEU A 37 29.33 -0.79 -0.17
CA LEU A 37 29.33 -2.06 0.55
C LEU A 37 29.26 -1.87 2.07
N LEU A 38 29.98 -0.91 2.62
CA LEU A 38 29.89 -0.57 4.06
C LEU A 38 28.49 -0.09 4.43
N GLY A 39 27.92 0.81 3.64
CA GLY A 39 26.55 1.27 3.82
C GLY A 39 25.54 0.10 3.86
N VAL A 40 25.63 -0.81 2.90
CA VAL A 40 24.77 -2.03 2.87
C VAL A 40 24.99 -2.90 4.11
N CYS A 41 26.26 -3.14 4.50
CA CYS A 41 26.55 -3.96 5.67
C CYS A 41 26.03 -3.34 6.97
N ARG A 42 26.21 -2.03 7.17
CA ARG A 42 25.70 -1.30 8.35
C ARG A 42 24.18 -1.27 8.38
N ALA A 43 23.54 -1.03 7.24
CA ALA A 43 22.08 -1.05 7.12
C ALA A 43 21.48 -2.43 7.43
N SER A 44 22.20 -3.52 7.11
CA SER A 44 21.70 -4.91 7.22
C SER A 44 22.00 -5.59 8.55
N GLN A 45 22.66 -4.94 9.49
CA GLN A 45 22.99 -5.54 10.79
C GLN A 45 21.75 -5.81 11.65
N ARG A 46 21.72 -6.97 12.31
CA ARG A 46 20.73 -7.25 13.37
C ARG A 46 21.04 -6.39 14.59
N GLY A 47 20.02 -5.70 15.11
CA GLY A 47 20.19 -4.79 16.26
C GLY A 47 20.88 -3.48 15.89
N ARG A 48 20.83 -3.08 14.61
CA ARG A 48 21.31 -1.77 14.12
C ARG A 48 20.84 -0.65 15.03
N THR A 49 21.78 0.18 15.47
CA THR A 49 21.50 1.43 16.18
C THR A 49 21.22 2.58 15.21
N ASP A 50 20.68 3.69 15.72
CA ASP A 50 20.48 4.91 14.93
C ASP A 50 21.80 5.46 14.42
N ARG A 51 22.87 5.32 15.21
CA ARG A 51 24.24 5.69 14.81
C ARG A 51 24.73 4.85 13.64
N ASP A 52 24.46 3.53 13.64
CA ASP A 52 24.83 2.66 12.52
C ASP A 52 24.06 3.03 11.26
N ALA A 53 22.79 3.40 11.40
CA ALA A 53 21.97 3.89 10.30
C ALA A 53 22.54 5.20 9.72
N GLN A 54 22.92 6.15 10.54
CA GLN A 54 23.52 7.40 10.09
C GLN A 54 24.86 7.17 9.39
N TYR A 55 25.69 6.28 9.89
CA TYR A 55 26.92 5.89 9.20
C TYR A 55 26.64 5.23 7.84
N ALA A 56 25.59 4.41 7.74
CA ALA A 56 25.20 3.81 6.46
C ALA A 56 24.75 4.86 5.45
N LEU A 57 23.96 5.84 5.87
CA LEU A 57 23.53 6.96 5.01
C LEU A 57 24.75 7.77 4.51
N ASN A 58 25.68 8.09 5.38
CA ASN A 58 26.91 8.82 5.02
C ASN A 58 27.78 8.01 4.05
N ASP A 59 27.85 6.68 4.20
CA ASP A 59 28.58 5.82 3.28
C ASP A 59 27.92 5.79 1.90
N PHE A 60 26.59 5.74 1.82
CA PHE A 60 25.87 5.81 0.55
C PHE A 60 26.04 7.17 -0.14
N GLU A 61 25.94 8.27 0.60
CA GLU A 61 26.19 9.61 0.05
C GLU A 61 27.63 9.73 -0.47
N THR A 62 28.62 9.27 0.29
CA THR A 62 30.02 9.28 -0.12
C THR A 62 30.25 8.42 -1.36
N ALA A 63 29.66 7.24 -1.43
CA ALA A 63 29.74 6.36 -2.60
C ALA A 63 29.14 7.02 -3.84
N PHE A 64 28.00 7.68 -3.70
CA PHE A 64 27.33 8.40 -4.78
C PHE A 64 28.23 9.46 -5.42
N TYR A 65 28.80 10.34 -4.62
CA TYR A 65 29.63 11.42 -5.14
C TYR A 65 31.00 10.95 -5.64
N LYS A 66 31.61 9.93 -5.01
CA LYS A 66 32.90 9.36 -5.47
C LYS A 66 32.80 8.63 -6.80
N ASP A 67 31.66 8.03 -7.13
CA ASP A 67 31.47 7.29 -8.39
C ASP A 67 31.14 8.20 -9.58
N ASN A 68 30.90 9.49 -9.33
CA ASN A 68 30.64 10.51 -10.35
C ASN A 68 29.57 10.08 -11.38
N LEU A 69 28.41 9.71 -10.89
CA LEU A 69 27.29 9.20 -11.68
C LEU A 69 27.57 7.88 -12.44
N GLY A 70 28.47 7.04 -11.94
CA GLY A 70 28.62 5.65 -12.40
C GLY A 70 27.50 4.74 -11.89
N GLN A 71 27.59 3.43 -12.17
CA GLN A 71 26.58 2.45 -11.72
C GLN A 71 26.44 2.41 -10.18
N ILE A 72 27.55 2.61 -9.46
CA ILE A 72 27.56 2.63 -7.98
C ILE A 72 26.77 3.82 -7.44
N SER A 73 26.79 4.98 -8.13
CA SER A 73 26.00 6.15 -7.75
C SER A 73 24.49 5.82 -7.74
N LEU A 74 24.00 5.11 -8.75
CA LEU A 74 22.60 4.70 -8.79
C LEU A 74 22.26 3.72 -7.67
N ASP A 75 23.14 2.74 -7.41
CA ASP A 75 22.95 1.75 -6.35
C ASP A 75 22.95 2.41 -4.96
N ALA A 76 23.87 3.34 -4.74
CA ALA A 76 23.97 4.11 -3.50
C ALA A 76 22.77 5.01 -3.27
N LEU A 77 22.29 5.71 -4.29
CA LEU A 77 21.08 6.53 -4.25
C LEU A 77 19.85 5.68 -3.86
N CYS A 78 19.66 4.55 -4.54
CA CYS A 78 18.56 3.65 -4.26
C CYS A 78 18.60 3.12 -2.81
N SER A 79 19.78 2.74 -2.33
CA SER A 79 19.99 2.24 -0.97
C SER A 79 19.75 3.34 0.08
N HIS A 80 20.18 4.57 -0.21
CA HIS A 80 19.95 5.73 0.66
C HIS A 80 18.45 6.00 0.82
N ILE A 81 17.70 6.08 -0.27
CA ILE A 81 16.23 6.29 -0.25
C ILE A 81 15.54 5.16 0.52
N THR A 82 15.94 3.90 0.27
CA THR A 82 15.37 2.73 0.97
C THR A 82 15.59 2.83 2.47
N LEU A 83 16.82 3.13 2.90
CA LEU A 83 17.14 3.25 4.32
C LEU A 83 16.40 4.42 4.98
N CYS A 84 16.29 5.57 4.31
CA CYS A 84 15.45 6.68 4.79
C CYS A 84 13.98 6.24 4.98
N ALA A 85 13.43 5.48 4.03
CA ALA A 85 12.07 4.98 4.13
C ALA A 85 11.86 4.00 5.31
N GLU A 86 12.86 3.17 5.61
CA GLU A 86 12.84 2.27 6.77
C GLU A 86 12.92 3.04 8.09
N LEU A 87 13.76 4.06 8.16
CA LEU A 87 13.95 4.90 9.35
C LEU A 87 12.72 5.80 9.62
N GLY A 88 12.06 6.23 8.57
CA GLY A 88 11.01 7.25 8.57
C GLY A 88 9.80 7.02 9.43
N ARG A 89 9.73 5.91 10.11
CA ARG A 89 8.65 5.63 11.07
C ARG A 89 9.04 5.89 12.52
N LYS A 90 10.27 6.32 12.80
CA LYS A 90 10.82 6.32 14.16
C LYS A 90 11.57 7.59 14.61
N GLU A 91 11.96 8.53 13.72
CA GLU A 91 12.90 9.58 14.11
C GLU A 91 12.59 11.01 13.64
N SER A 92 13.07 11.99 14.43
CA SER A 92 12.94 13.44 14.20
C SER A 92 13.79 13.99 13.04
N ASP A 93 14.89 13.34 12.67
CA ASP A 93 15.81 13.79 11.62
C ASP A 93 15.47 13.29 10.21
N LEU A 94 14.35 12.64 10.09
CA LEU A 94 13.88 12.03 8.86
C LEU A 94 13.84 12.99 7.66
N VAL A 95 13.32 14.20 7.87
CA VAL A 95 13.19 15.20 6.80
C VAL A 95 14.54 15.55 6.22
N ASN A 96 15.58 15.73 7.06
CA ASN A 96 16.92 16.07 6.61
C ASN A 96 17.53 14.95 5.76
N ASN A 97 17.36 13.70 6.16
CA ASN A 97 17.87 12.56 5.41
C ASN A 97 17.21 12.44 4.02
N PHE A 98 15.89 12.69 3.93
CA PHE A 98 15.18 12.73 2.63
C PHE A 98 15.58 13.93 1.77
N LEU A 99 15.94 15.07 2.36
CA LEU A 99 16.47 16.21 1.60
C LEU A 99 17.85 15.89 0.99
N VAL A 100 18.70 15.14 1.69
CA VAL A 100 19.95 14.61 1.12
C VAL A 100 19.66 13.66 -0.03
N SER A 101 18.71 12.72 0.15
CA SER A 101 18.26 11.84 -0.93
C SER A 101 17.77 12.63 -2.15
N GLU A 102 17.03 13.70 -1.93
CA GLU A 102 16.52 14.54 -3.03
C GLU A 102 17.64 15.22 -3.79
N LYS A 103 18.63 15.78 -3.08
CA LYS A 103 19.80 16.39 -3.71
C LYS A 103 20.55 15.38 -4.60
N MET A 104 20.79 14.18 -4.11
CA MET A 104 21.41 13.09 -4.87
C MET A 104 20.54 12.71 -6.08
N TYR A 105 19.22 12.64 -5.89
CA TYR A 105 18.26 12.28 -6.93
C TYR A 105 18.26 13.30 -8.08
N LEU A 106 18.20 14.58 -7.77
CA LEU A 106 18.25 15.66 -8.76
C LEU A 106 19.59 15.70 -9.50
N GLU A 107 20.72 15.41 -8.82
CA GLU A 107 22.02 15.30 -9.47
C GLU A 107 22.06 14.11 -10.45
N ALA A 108 21.48 12.97 -10.06
CA ALA A 108 21.41 11.75 -10.84
C ALA A 108 20.52 11.89 -12.09
N GLU A 109 19.56 12.83 -12.11
CA GLU A 109 18.65 13.04 -13.23
C GLU A 109 19.39 13.33 -14.54
N LYS A 110 20.55 14.01 -14.50
CA LYS A 110 21.40 14.30 -15.65
C LYS A 110 21.75 13.05 -16.47
N LYS A 111 21.86 11.91 -15.82
CA LYS A 111 22.27 10.64 -16.46
C LYS A 111 21.17 9.60 -16.49
N TYR A 112 20.33 9.54 -15.47
CA TYR A 112 19.42 8.42 -15.26
C TYR A 112 17.94 8.77 -15.51
N SER A 113 17.63 9.94 -16.10
CA SER A 113 16.24 10.39 -16.30
C SER A 113 15.34 9.37 -17.01
N LYS A 114 15.88 8.50 -17.88
CA LYS A 114 15.14 7.42 -18.57
C LYS A 114 15.30 6.04 -17.95
N ASN A 115 16.02 5.92 -16.83
CA ASN A 115 16.25 4.66 -16.17
C ASN A 115 15.04 4.31 -15.29
N GLU A 116 14.41 3.17 -15.54
CA GLU A 116 13.21 2.72 -14.81
C GLU A 116 13.41 2.64 -13.30
N ARG A 117 14.55 2.13 -12.86
CA ARG A 117 14.90 2.02 -11.44
C ARG A 117 15.00 3.40 -10.79
N TYR A 118 15.68 4.34 -11.46
CA TYR A 118 15.78 5.73 -11.02
C TYR A 118 14.38 6.36 -10.89
N ILE A 119 13.52 6.24 -11.90
CA ILE A 119 12.16 6.78 -11.88
C ILE A 119 11.35 6.14 -10.75
N GLY A 120 11.45 4.82 -10.58
CA GLY A 120 10.76 4.08 -9.52
C GLY A 120 11.12 4.57 -8.11
N TYR A 121 12.39 4.78 -7.82
CA TYR A 121 12.81 5.35 -6.53
C TYR A 121 12.38 6.81 -6.33
N GLY A 122 12.20 7.56 -7.40
CA GLY A 122 11.59 8.88 -7.36
C GLY A 122 10.14 8.87 -6.86
N LEU A 123 9.38 7.82 -7.18
CA LEU A 123 8.02 7.66 -6.68
C LEU A 123 7.98 7.53 -5.14
N ASP A 124 8.92 6.80 -4.57
CA ASP A 124 9.02 6.63 -3.12
C ASP A 124 9.56 7.89 -2.45
N LEU A 125 10.62 8.48 -3.00
CA LEU A 125 11.20 9.72 -2.49
C LEU A 125 10.15 10.83 -2.39
N TYR A 126 9.43 11.10 -3.47
CA TYR A 126 8.43 12.17 -3.52
C TYR A 126 7.17 11.85 -2.70
N LYS A 127 6.87 10.58 -2.45
CA LYS A 127 5.85 10.17 -1.49
C LYS A 127 6.21 10.64 -0.07
N TYR A 128 7.43 10.39 0.38
CA TYR A 128 7.88 10.76 1.73
C TYR A 128 8.09 12.26 1.90
N LEU A 129 8.50 12.96 0.84
CA LEU A 129 8.62 14.41 0.82
C LEU A 129 7.28 15.14 0.62
N LEU A 130 6.17 14.42 0.44
CA LEU A 130 4.84 14.96 0.14
C LEU A 130 4.81 15.82 -1.14
N LYS A 131 5.74 15.60 -2.06
CA LYS A 131 5.83 16.28 -3.35
C LYS A 131 4.96 15.57 -4.39
N HIS A 132 3.64 15.78 -4.27
CA HIS A 132 2.65 15.02 -5.05
C HIS A 132 2.71 15.32 -6.56
N LYS A 133 3.02 16.55 -6.97
CA LYS A 133 3.15 16.93 -8.39
C LYS A 133 4.33 16.23 -9.05
N GLU A 134 5.47 16.25 -8.39
CA GLU A 134 6.69 15.56 -8.84
C GLU A 134 6.47 14.06 -8.89
N ARG A 135 5.77 13.51 -7.90
CA ARG A 135 5.41 12.10 -7.87
C ARG A 135 4.55 11.70 -9.06
N ILE A 136 3.52 12.49 -9.40
CA ILE A 136 2.67 12.26 -10.57
C ILE A 136 3.47 12.34 -11.86
N SER A 137 4.40 13.30 -11.98
CA SER A 137 5.28 13.39 -13.14
C SER A 137 6.05 12.07 -13.33
N LYS A 138 6.65 11.54 -12.26
CA LYS A 138 7.39 10.25 -12.32
C LYS A 138 6.49 9.05 -12.61
N VAL A 139 5.26 9.02 -12.09
CA VAL A 139 4.29 7.97 -12.46
C VAL A 139 3.96 8.03 -13.95
N LYS A 140 3.73 9.22 -14.50
CA LYS A 140 3.44 9.38 -15.94
C LYS A 140 4.64 9.00 -16.80
N GLU A 141 5.87 9.34 -16.38
CA GLU A 141 7.10 8.93 -17.05
C GLU A 141 7.22 7.39 -17.13
N ILE A 142 7.02 6.69 -16.01
CA ILE A 142 7.13 5.23 -15.99
C ILE A 142 6.00 4.54 -16.77
N ILE A 143 4.79 5.09 -16.73
CA ILE A 143 3.68 4.62 -17.56
C ILE A 143 3.99 4.81 -19.05
N GLY A 144 4.65 5.90 -19.43
CA GLY A 144 5.09 6.15 -20.80
C GLY A 144 6.14 5.14 -21.30
N ILE A 145 6.94 4.56 -20.40
CA ILE A 145 7.96 3.57 -20.72
C ILE A 145 7.39 2.14 -20.73
N LYS A 146 6.61 1.78 -19.70
CA LYS A 146 6.14 0.40 -19.45
C LYS A 146 4.69 0.15 -19.84
N GLY A 147 3.93 1.19 -20.07
CA GLY A 147 2.48 1.11 -20.16
C GLY A 147 1.80 1.23 -18.80
N LEU A 148 0.50 1.41 -18.83
CA LEU A 148 -0.33 1.48 -17.63
C LEU A 148 -0.52 0.06 -17.06
N ASP A 149 -0.18 -0.15 -15.80
CA ASP A 149 -0.44 -1.36 -15.04
C ASP A 149 -1.24 -1.08 -13.76
N LYS A 150 -1.61 -2.13 -13.02
CA LYS A 150 -2.39 -2.03 -11.78
C LYS A 150 -1.66 -1.23 -10.70
N MET A 151 -0.34 -1.38 -10.58
CA MET A 151 0.46 -0.69 -9.57
C MET A 151 0.57 0.81 -9.86
N PHE A 152 0.98 1.17 -11.06
CA PHE A 152 1.16 2.59 -11.44
C PHE A 152 -0.17 3.33 -11.51
N GLY A 153 -1.23 2.69 -11.99
CA GLY A 153 -2.58 3.26 -11.96
C GLY A 153 -3.07 3.53 -10.54
N THR A 154 -2.85 2.60 -9.60
CA THR A 154 -3.17 2.80 -8.18
C THR A 154 -2.39 3.97 -7.58
N ILE A 155 -1.07 4.06 -7.85
CA ILE A 155 -0.24 5.16 -7.36
C ILE A 155 -0.73 6.49 -7.93
N LEU A 156 -1.08 6.54 -9.21
CA LEU A 156 -1.59 7.74 -9.86
C LEU A 156 -2.89 8.21 -9.22
N ILE A 157 -3.88 7.32 -9.11
CA ILE A 157 -5.17 7.63 -8.46
C ILE A 157 -4.96 8.11 -7.02
N ALA A 158 -4.21 7.35 -6.22
CA ALA A 158 -3.97 7.68 -4.82
C ALA A 158 -3.26 9.03 -4.65
N THR A 159 -2.35 9.38 -5.56
CA THR A 159 -1.63 10.65 -5.49
C THR A 159 -2.49 11.82 -5.95
N GLN A 160 -3.32 11.63 -6.98
CA GLN A 160 -4.25 12.65 -7.46
C GLN A 160 -5.32 13.05 -6.43
N MET A 161 -5.65 12.16 -5.49
CA MET A 161 -6.57 12.51 -4.40
C MET A 161 -6.04 13.63 -3.48
N TYR A 162 -4.74 13.91 -3.48
CA TYR A 162 -4.12 15.02 -2.74
C TYR A 162 -3.98 16.30 -3.57
N LEU A 163 -4.30 16.24 -4.87
CA LEU A 163 -4.20 17.38 -5.78
C LEU A 163 -5.57 17.69 -6.36
N ASN A 164 -5.77 18.96 -6.70
CA ASN A 164 -7.01 19.42 -7.33
C ASN A 164 -6.79 19.70 -8.83
N ASP A 165 -5.94 18.88 -9.46
CA ASP A 165 -5.48 19.09 -10.84
C ASP A 165 -6.39 18.41 -11.88
N TRP A 166 -7.09 17.35 -11.47
CA TRP A 166 -8.03 16.64 -12.33
C TRP A 166 -9.46 17.08 -12.05
N SER A 167 -10.21 17.31 -13.12
CA SER A 167 -11.66 17.40 -12.97
C SER A 167 -12.22 16.03 -12.56
N GLN A 168 -13.38 16.02 -11.94
CA GLN A 168 -14.06 14.76 -11.59
C GLN A 168 -14.30 13.89 -12.84
N LYS A 169 -14.56 14.53 -13.99
CA LYS A 169 -14.71 13.84 -15.27
C LYS A 169 -13.42 13.12 -15.68
N ASP A 170 -12.27 13.79 -15.65
CA ASP A 170 -10.99 13.19 -16.00
C ASP A 170 -10.65 12.02 -15.10
N PHE A 171 -10.98 12.14 -13.80
CA PHE A 171 -10.78 11.09 -12.82
C PHE A 171 -11.62 9.84 -13.15
N ILE A 172 -12.88 10.01 -13.49
CA ILE A 172 -13.78 8.91 -13.87
C ILE A 172 -13.34 8.27 -15.19
N GLU A 173 -12.95 9.06 -16.17
CA GLU A 173 -12.45 8.54 -17.45
C GLU A 173 -11.20 7.69 -17.24
N PHE A 174 -10.25 8.17 -16.45
CA PHE A 174 -9.08 7.39 -16.11
C PHE A 174 -9.43 6.09 -15.35
N GLN A 175 -10.33 6.14 -14.37
CA GLN A 175 -10.74 4.96 -13.63
C GLN A 175 -11.42 3.91 -14.53
N LYS A 176 -12.21 4.33 -15.50
CA LYS A 176 -12.83 3.41 -16.49
C LYS A 176 -11.78 2.69 -17.33
N GLU A 177 -10.76 3.40 -17.80
CA GLU A 177 -9.65 2.77 -18.53
C GLU A 177 -8.82 1.86 -17.60
N PHE A 178 -8.53 2.32 -16.41
CA PHE A 178 -7.78 1.58 -15.41
C PHE A 178 -8.50 0.28 -15.01
N SER A 179 -9.83 0.34 -14.86
CA SER A 179 -10.62 -0.85 -14.49
C SER A 179 -10.60 -1.98 -15.52
N LYS A 180 -10.26 -1.69 -16.79
CA LYS A 180 -10.09 -2.71 -17.84
C LYS A 180 -8.88 -3.62 -17.60
N LEU A 181 -7.94 -3.20 -16.74
CA LEU A 181 -6.77 -4.00 -16.37
C LEU A 181 -7.10 -5.09 -15.34
N PHE A 182 -8.29 -5.05 -14.74
CA PHE A 182 -8.68 -6.01 -13.72
C PHE A 182 -9.31 -7.24 -14.35
N ASP A 183 -8.91 -8.39 -13.83
CA ASP A 183 -9.39 -9.68 -14.33
C ASP A 183 -10.88 -9.89 -13.99
N VAL A 184 -11.55 -10.68 -14.79
CA VAL A 184 -12.89 -11.21 -14.52
C VAL A 184 -12.73 -12.70 -14.25
N TYR A 185 -13.19 -13.14 -13.09
CA TYR A 185 -13.07 -14.52 -12.64
C TYR A 185 -14.30 -15.34 -13.02
N ASN A 186 -14.14 -16.67 -13.03
CA ASN A 186 -15.26 -17.56 -13.28
C ASN A 186 -16.20 -17.55 -12.07
N ALA A 187 -17.43 -17.13 -12.28
CA ALA A 187 -18.45 -17.06 -11.25
C ALA A 187 -19.82 -17.43 -11.83
N LYS A 188 -20.63 -18.14 -11.04
CA LYS A 188 -22.03 -18.35 -11.39
C LYS A 188 -22.75 -17.01 -11.35
N ARG A 189 -23.50 -16.71 -12.39
CA ARG A 189 -24.32 -15.49 -12.42
C ARG A 189 -25.33 -15.53 -11.28
N ILE A 190 -25.30 -14.51 -10.44
CA ILE A 190 -26.18 -14.36 -9.29
C ILE A 190 -27.25 -13.30 -9.63
N SER A 191 -28.47 -13.60 -9.32
CA SER A 191 -29.62 -12.72 -9.50
C SER A 191 -29.85 -11.83 -8.25
N LYS A 192 -30.87 -11.02 -8.31
CA LYS A 192 -31.22 -10.02 -7.30
C LYS A 192 -31.35 -10.59 -5.88
N ILE A 193 -31.13 -9.71 -4.88
CA ILE A 193 -31.39 -10.01 -3.47
C ILE A 193 -32.87 -10.38 -3.29
N ASP A 194 -33.11 -11.48 -2.61
CA ASP A 194 -34.43 -11.77 -2.06
C ASP A 194 -34.59 -11.04 -0.70
N ILE A 195 -35.23 -9.88 -0.76
CA ILE A 195 -35.50 -9.06 0.43
C ILE A 195 -36.51 -9.71 1.40
N GLY A 196 -37.21 -10.72 0.96
CA GLY A 196 -38.14 -11.52 1.80
C GLY A 196 -37.45 -12.54 2.70
N LYS A 197 -36.14 -12.77 2.54
CA LYS A 197 -35.37 -13.68 3.41
C LYS A 197 -35.51 -13.30 4.88
N LYS A 198 -35.62 -14.30 5.75
CA LYS A 198 -35.60 -14.11 7.19
C LYS A 198 -34.20 -13.63 7.68
N VAL A 199 -33.14 -14.10 7.01
CA VAL A 199 -31.74 -13.77 7.32
C VAL A 199 -31.08 -13.28 6.05
N ILE A 200 -30.39 -12.13 6.12
CA ILE A 200 -29.59 -11.55 5.04
C ILE A 200 -28.11 -11.69 5.42
N LYS A 201 -27.33 -12.33 4.56
CA LYS A 201 -25.89 -12.54 4.79
C LYS A 201 -25.09 -11.36 4.29
N VAL A 202 -24.39 -10.69 5.20
CA VAL A 202 -23.53 -9.54 4.91
C VAL A 202 -22.07 -9.90 5.18
N ALA A 203 -21.22 -9.83 4.16
CA ALA A 203 -19.80 -10.08 4.30
C ALA A 203 -19.01 -8.78 4.21
N PHE A 204 -17.97 -8.67 5.05
CA PHE A 204 -16.99 -7.60 5.07
C PHE A 204 -15.63 -8.17 4.70
N LEU A 205 -15.07 -7.71 3.59
CA LEU A 205 -13.77 -8.16 3.09
C LEU A 205 -12.73 -7.08 3.37
N SER A 206 -11.63 -7.45 4.04
CA SER A 206 -10.57 -6.51 4.37
C SER A 206 -9.19 -7.16 4.56
N PRO A 207 -8.10 -6.47 4.15
CA PRO A 207 -6.74 -6.78 4.57
C PRO A 207 -6.41 -6.19 5.96
N ASP A 208 -7.30 -5.39 6.58
CA ASP A 208 -6.97 -4.45 7.65
C ASP A 208 -7.63 -4.80 9.00
N PHE A 209 -7.93 -6.07 9.24
CA PHE A 209 -8.52 -6.53 10.50
C PHE A 209 -7.47 -6.75 11.61
N PHE A 210 -6.61 -5.76 11.85
CA PHE A 210 -5.53 -5.82 12.83
C PHE A 210 -5.46 -4.58 13.72
N LYS A 211 -4.58 -4.61 14.72
CA LYS A 211 -4.41 -3.57 15.72
C LYS A 211 -4.03 -2.21 15.09
N ASP A 212 -4.57 -1.16 15.68
CA ASP A 212 -4.27 0.24 15.35
C ASP A 212 -4.58 0.63 13.88
N HIS A 213 -5.41 -0.16 13.17
CA HIS A 213 -5.94 0.22 11.88
C HIS A 213 -7.31 0.88 11.99
N SER A 214 -7.52 1.96 11.21
CA SER A 214 -8.77 2.74 11.23
C SER A 214 -10.01 1.91 10.95
N ILE A 215 -9.96 0.98 10.01
CA ILE A 215 -11.05 0.06 9.65
C ILE A 215 -11.60 -0.63 10.91
N THR A 216 -10.72 -1.15 11.76
CA THR A 216 -11.08 -1.85 13.00
C THR A 216 -11.91 -0.98 13.95
N TYR A 217 -11.54 0.29 14.08
CA TYR A 217 -12.27 1.22 14.95
C TYR A 217 -13.66 1.58 14.42
N PHE A 218 -13.83 1.61 13.10
CA PHE A 218 -15.12 1.97 12.50
C PHE A 218 -16.10 0.80 12.45
N ILE A 219 -15.64 -0.43 12.17
CA ILE A 219 -16.56 -1.57 12.00
C ILE A 219 -16.99 -2.24 13.31
N LYS A 220 -16.18 -2.13 14.38
CA LYS A 220 -16.38 -2.89 15.62
C LYS A 220 -17.76 -2.74 16.24
N ASN A 221 -18.27 -1.51 16.34
CA ASN A 221 -19.61 -1.27 16.90
C ASN A 221 -20.69 -1.68 15.91
N LEU A 222 -20.50 -1.40 14.61
CA LEU A 222 -21.44 -1.81 13.57
C LEU A 222 -21.70 -3.33 13.61
N ILE A 223 -20.64 -4.15 13.67
CA ILE A 223 -20.81 -5.61 13.73
C ILE A 223 -21.60 -6.05 14.97
N LYS A 224 -21.35 -5.42 16.13
CA LYS A 224 -22.13 -5.70 17.36
C LYS A 224 -23.61 -5.36 17.20
N ASP A 225 -23.89 -4.21 16.58
CA ASP A 225 -25.26 -3.74 16.41
C ASP A 225 -26.01 -4.61 15.38
N LEU A 226 -25.35 -5.08 14.33
CA LEU A 226 -25.93 -5.99 13.32
C LEU A 226 -26.36 -7.33 13.93
N LYS A 227 -25.71 -7.83 14.99
CA LYS A 227 -26.12 -9.09 15.66
C LYS A 227 -27.53 -9.05 16.26
N GLN A 228 -28.08 -7.87 16.48
CA GLN A 228 -29.42 -7.69 17.02
C GLN A 228 -30.49 -7.54 15.91
N THR A 229 -30.13 -7.82 14.69
CA THR A 229 -30.94 -7.63 13.51
C THR A 229 -31.13 -8.94 12.73
N LYS A 230 -31.74 -8.85 11.56
CA LYS A 230 -31.87 -9.98 10.62
C LYS A 230 -30.61 -10.29 9.79
N PHE A 231 -29.49 -9.61 10.07
CA PHE A 231 -28.26 -9.80 9.33
C PHE A 231 -27.38 -10.87 10.00
N GLU A 232 -26.90 -11.81 9.18
CA GLU A 232 -25.82 -12.75 9.54
C GLU A 232 -24.51 -12.18 9.00
N THR A 233 -23.56 -11.92 9.88
CA THR A 233 -22.32 -11.21 9.55
C THR A 233 -21.17 -12.17 9.28
N HIS A 234 -20.44 -11.93 8.18
CA HIS A 234 -19.29 -12.69 7.77
C HIS A 234 -18.05 -11.79 7.68
N GLY A 235 -17.00 -12.09 8.45
CA GLY A 235 -15.69 -11.47 8.28
C GLY A 235 -14.86 -12.29 7.30
N ILE A 236 -14.41 -11.69 6.20
CA ILE A 236 -13.51 -12.32 5.23
C ILE A 236 -12.17 -11.61 5.31
N SER A 237 -11.21 -12.26 5.99
CA SER A 237 -9.89 -11.70 6.25
C SER A 237 -8.90 -12.02 5.13
N LEU A 238 -8.32 -10.97 4.55
CA LEU A 238 -7.20 -11.06 3.61
C LEU A 238 -5.84 -11.18 4.31
N LEU A 239 -5.79 -11.12 5.64
CA LEU A 239 -4.60 -11.44 6.42
C LEU A 239 -4.33 -12.94 6.38
N LYS A 240 -3.06 -13.33 6.46
CA LYS A 240 -2.67 -14.71 6.72
C LYS A 240 -2.82 -15.03 8.21
N ASP A 241 -3.02 -16.28 8.56
CA ASP A 241 -3.18 -16.67 9.98
C ASP A 241 -2.03 -16.19 10.89
N LYS A 242 -0.80 -16.21 10.39
CA LYS A 242 0.40 -15.71 11.12
C LYS A 242 0.45 -14.20 11.32
N GLU A 243 -0.40 -13.46 10.63
CA GLU A 243 -0.51 -11.98 10.72
C GLU A 243 -1.63 -11.54 11.67
N HIS A 244 -2.40 -12.50 12.19
CA HIS A 244 -3.44 -12.24 13.17
C HIS A 244 -2.84 -11.79 14.51
N ASP A 245 -3.44 -10.80 15.11
CA ASP A 245 -3.11 -10.27 16.42
C ASP A 245 -4.32 -10.33 17.39
N ASP A 246 -4.13 -9.89 18.63
CA ASP A 246 -5.19 -9.85 19.64
C ASP A 246 -6.44 -9.06 19.19
N THR A 247 -6.28 -8.09 18.32
CA THR A 247 -7.39 -7.29 17.78
C THR A 247 -8.15 -8.08 16.73
N THR A 248 -7.44 -8.79 15.86
CA THR A 248 -8.02 -9.72 14.89
C THR A 248 -8.89 -10.77 15.60
N GLU A 249 -8.36 -11.39 16.66
CA GLU A 249 -9.09 -12.41 17.42
C GLU A 249 -10.33 -11.84 18.12
N LYS A 250 -10.26 -10.64 18.65
CA LYS A 250 -11.42 -9.94 19.23
C LYS A 250 -12.49 -9.58 18.20
N LEU A 251 -12.08 -9.21 16.98
CA LEU A 251 -13.02 -8.95 15.89
C LEU A 251 -13.70 -10.24 15.42
N LYS A 252 -12.93 -11.32 15.25
CA LYS A 252 -13.40 -12.63 14.85
C LYS A 252 -14.59 -13.10 15.70
N ILE A 253 -14.53 -12.91 17.02
CA ILE A 253 -15.61 -13.25 17.95
C ILE A 253 -16.88 -12.41 17.75
N LEU A 254 -16.74 -11.22 17.19
CA LEU A 254 -17.89 -10.35 16.93
C LEU A 254 -18.70 -10.77 15.70
N PHE A 255 -18.07 -11.38 14.71
CA PHE A 255 -18.76 -11.89 13.54
C PHE A 255 -19.48 -13.23 13.83
N ASP A 256 -20.55 -13.50 13.10
CA ASP A 256 -21.22 -14.80 13.17
C ASP A 256 -20.38 -15.87 12.48
N ASN A 257 -19.71 -15.50 11.38
CA ASN A 257 -18.80 -16.36 10.62
C ASN A 257 -17.50 -15.62 10.30
N TRP A 258 -16.39 -16.36 10.30
CA TRP A 258 -15.07 -15.81 9.96
C TRP A 258 -14.32 -16.74 9.02
N VAL A 259 -13.78 -16.18 7.94
CA VAL A 259 -13.03 -16.93 6.93
C VAL A 259 -11.72 -16.22 6.62
N VAL A 260 -10.62 -16.97 6.65
CA VAL A 260 -9.29 -16.49 6.29
C VAL A 260 -8.98 -16.86 4.84
N VAL A 261 -8.65 -15.87 4.02
CA VAL A 261 -8.39 -16.07 2.60
C VAL A 261 -7.07 -15.45 2.14
N GLY A 262 -6.21 -15.02 3.06
CA GLY A 262 -4.96 -14.31 2.76
C GLY A 262 -3.97 -15.08 1.89
N GLU A 263 -4.00 -16.41 1.94
CA GLU A 263 -3.12 -17.28 1.12
C GLU A 263 -3.84 -17.88 -0.11
N LYS A 264 -5.11 -17.54 -0.32
CA LYS A 264 -5.91 -18.02 -1.45
C LYS A 264 -5.64 -17.20 -2.71
N THR A 265 -5.78 -17.85 -3.86
CA THR A 265 -5.84 -17.16 -5.15
C THR A 265 -7.15 -16.39 -5.28
N ASP A 266 -7.21 -15.42 -6.18
CA ASP A 266 -8.41 -14.63 -6.39
C ASP A 266 -9.60 -15.48 -6.85
N GLN A 267 -9.39 -16.50 -7.69
CA GLN A 267 -10.44 -17.43 -8.09
C GLN A 267 -10.98 -18.23 -6.90
N GLU A 268 -10.10 -18.74 -6.02
CA GLU A 268 -10.53 -19.44 -4.80
C GLU A 268 -11.35 -18.53 -3.87
N ILE A 269 -10.98 -17.23 -3.77
CA ILE A 269 -11.74 -16.24 -2.98
C ILE A 269 -13.14 -16.06 -3.57
N VAL A 270 -13.27 -15.91 -4.89
CA VAL A 270 -14.54 -15.83 -5.59
C VAL A 270 -15.40 -17.07 -5.31
N ASP A 271 -14.82 -18.27 -5.42
CA ASP A 271 -15.52 -19.53 -5.18
C ASP A 271 -16.00 -19.65 -3.72
N ILE A 272 -15.19 -19.22 -2.76
CA ILE A 272 -15.54 -19.19 -1.33
C ILE A 272 -16.73 -18.25 -1.09
N ILE A 273 -16.69 -17.03 -1.63
CA ILE A 273 -17.76 -16.04 -1.47
C ILE A 273 -19.09 -16.59 -2.06
N GLN A 274 -19.04 -17.20 -3.23
CA GLN A 274 -20.21 -17.82 -3.84
C GLN A 274 -20.74 -19.00 -3.04
N LYS A 275 -19.87 -19.85 -2.50
CA LYS A 275 -20.24 -21.00 -1.65
C LYS A 275 -20.92 -20.56 -0.35
N LEU A 276 -20.51 -19.43 0.23
CA LEU A 276 -21.12 -18.86 1.42
C LEU A 276 -22.53 -18.30 1.17
N ASN A 277 -22.92 -18.14 -0.10
CA ASN A 277 -24.20 -17.54 -0.52
C ASN A 277 -24.45 -16.17 0.13
N ILE A 278 -23.42 -15.30 0.05
CA ILE A 278 -23.47 -13.93 0.54
C ILE A 278 -24.51 -13.13 -0.26
N ASP A 279 -25.33 -12.34 0.43
CA ASP A 279 -26.30 -11.43 -0.20
C ASP A 279 -25.70 -10.05 -0.46
N ILE A 280 -24.89 -9.56 0.48
CA ILE A 280 -24.24 -8.23 0.41
C ILE A 280 -22.74 -8.42 0.72
N LEU A 281 -21.89 -8.02 -0.21
CA LEU A 281 -20.44 -8.01 -0.02
C LEU A 281 -19.94 -6.58 0.05
N ILE A 282 -19.24 -6.24 1.13
CA ILE A 282 -18.70 -4.91 1.38
C ILE A 282 -17.17 -4.98 1.31
N ASP A 283 -16.60 -4.26 0.34
CA ASP A 283 -15.18 -4.01 0.26
C ASP A 283 -14.78 -2.90 1.25
N LEU A 284 -13.84 -3.18 2.13
CA LEU A 284 -13.29 -2.22 3.08
C LEU A 284 -11.89 -1.74 2.71
N GLY A 285 -11.29 -2.26 1.65
CA GLY A 285 -9.91 -1.97 1.26
C GLY A 285 -9.78 -0.98 0.10
N GLY A 286 -10.63 -1.09 -0.91
CA GLY A 286 -10.55 -0.25 -2.12
C GLY A 286 -9.30 -0.53 -2.96
N LEU A 287 -8.73 0.51 -3.57
CA LEU A 287 -7.58 0.41 -4.50
C LEU A 287 -6.20 0.26 -3.82
N TRP A 288 -6.13 -0.03 -2.54
CA TRP A 288 -4.84 -0.20 -1.85
C TRP A 288 -4.18 -1.53 -2.20
N SER A 289 -2.84 -1.57 -2.21
CA SER A 289 -2.05 -2.72 -2.67
C SER A 289 -2.32 -4.04 -1.95
N ALA A 290 -2.70 -3.98 -0.69
CA ALA A 290 -3.04 -5.18 0.10
C ALA A 290 -4.47 -5.67 -0.13
N SER A 291 -5.34 -4.85 -0.75
CA SER A 291 -6.71 -5.23 -1.07
C SER A 291 -6.76 -6.15 -2.28
N ARG A 292 -7.81 -6.95 -2.37
CA ARG A 292 -8.09 -7.79 -3.53
C ARG A 292 -9.20 -7.18 -4.38
N ILE A 293 -9.14 -5.86 -4.61
CA ILE A 293 -10.21 -5.11 -5.30
C ILE A 293 -10.52 -5.67 -6.71
N ASN A 294 -9.55 -6.29 -7.37
CA ASN A 294 -9.72 -6.93 -8.67
C ASN A 294 -10.82 -7.99 -8.70
N ILE A 295 -11.06 -8.73 -7.60
CA ILE A 295 -12.16 -9.72 -7.57
C ILE A 295 -13.53 -9.06 -7.72
N PHE A 296 -13.67 -7.78 -7.34
CA PHE A 296 -14.90 -7.00 -7.47
C PHE A 296 -15.21 -6.59 -8.92
N ASN A 297 -14.34 -6.91 -9.88
CA ASN A 297 -14.70 -6.85 -11.30
C ASN A 297 -15.56 -8.07 -11.74
N THR A 298 -15.79 -9.00 -10.83
CA THR A 298 -16.63 -10.19 -10.99
C THR A 298 -17.86 -10.08 -10.10
N ARG A 299 -19.04 -10.40 -10.62
CA ARG A 299 -20.28 -10.48 -9.81
C ARG A 299 -20.27 -11.73 -8.95
N MET A 300 -19.93 -11.60 -7.68
CA MET A 300 -19.84 -12.72 -6.73
C MET A 300 -21.10 -12.91 -5.90
N CYS A 301 -21.88 -11.84 -5.71
CA CYS A 301 -23.11 -11.83 -4.92
C CYS A 301 -24.11 -10.79 -5.47
N PRO A 302 -25.37 -10.79 -4.99
CA PRO A 302 -26.42 -9.89 -5.49
C PRO A 302 -26.10 -8.41 -5.37
N LEU A 303 -25.40 -7.99 -4.28
CA LEU A 303 -25.06 -6.60 -4.04
C LEU A 303 -23.59 -6.46 -3.59
N GLN A 304 -22.81 -5.68 -4.34
CA GLN A 304 -21.41 -5.38 -4.05
C GLN A 304 -21.23 -3.89 -3.76
N ILE A 305 -20.62 -3.56 -2.64
CA ILE A 305 -20.53 -2.21 -2.11
C ILE A 305 -19.07 -1.88 -1.78
N SER A 306 -18.63 -0.67 -2.09
CA SER A 306 -17.39 -0.11 -1.59
C SER A 306 -17.68 0.82 -0.40
N TRP A 307 -16.95 0.62 0.70
CA TRP A 307 -17.11 1.43 1.90
C TRP A 307 -15.80 1.55 2.69
N LEU A 308 -15.56 2.71 3.25
CA LEU A 308 -14.61 3.01 4.30
C LEU A 308 -13.13 3.12 3.85
N GLY A 309 -12.54 2.14 3.18
CA GLY A 309 -11.11 2.14 2.85
C GLY A 309 -10.72 3.02 1.66
N PHE A 310 -11.68 3.37 0.80
CA PHE A 310 -11.44 4.21 -0.37
C PHE A 310 -12.66 5.10 -0.65
N ASN A 311 -12.47 6.41 -0.51
CA ASN A 311 -13.55 7.40 -0.56
C ASN A 311 -13.84 7.92 -1.98
N ASN A 312 -13.61 7.10 -3.00
CA ASN A 312 -13.89 7.46 -4.38
C ASN A 312 -14.31 6.22 -5.18
N SER A 313 -14.72 6.40 -6.43
CA SER A 313 -15.03 5.29 -7.32
C SER A 313 -13.75 4.48 -7.61
N THR A 314 -13.89 3.16 -7.71
CA THR A 314 -12.84 2.27 -8.22
C THR A 314 -12.89 2.11 -9.73
N GLY A 315 -13.96 2.59 -10.39
CA GLY A 315 -14.24 2.37 -11.80
C GLY A 315 -14.78 0.98 -12.16
N LEU A 316 -14.86 0.06 -11.17
CA LEU A 316 -15.31 -1.31 -11.39
C LEU A 316 -16.83 -1.37 -11.60
N LYS A 317 -17.27 -2.03 -12.67
CA LYS A 317 -18.67 -2.07 -13.08
C LYS A 317 -19.56 -2.91 -12.15
N GLU A 318 -18.98 -3.88 -11.48
CA GLU A 318 -19.68 -4.80 -10.60
C GLU A 318 -19.80 -4.30 -9.16
N ILE A 319 -19.30 -3.09 -8.85
CA ILE A 319 -19.60 -2.39 -7.60
C ILE A 319 -20.85 -1.55 -7.81
N ASP A 320 -21.92 -1.87 -7.07
CA ASP A 320 -23.23 -1.24 -7.22
C ASP A 320 -23.29 0.13 -6.55
N PHE A 321 -22.69 0.26 -5.35
CA PHE A 321 -22.76 1.48 -4.55
C PHE A 321 -21.42 1.78 -3.84
N ILE A 322 -21.22 3.08 -3.66
CA ILE A 322 -20.28 3.63 -2.66
C ILE A 322 -21.14 4.16 -1.51
N LEU A 323 -20.77 3.85 -0.27
CA LEU A 323 -21.42 4.43 0.90
C LEU A 323 -20.75 5.76 1.23
N ALA A 324 -21.54 6.81 1.36
CA ALA A 324 -21.11 8.16 1.70
C ALA A 324 -22.17 8.86 2.58
N ASP A 325 -22.01 10.14 2.87
CA ASP A 325 -23.00 10.96 3.53
C ASP A 325 -23.16 12.33 2.85
N ILE A 326 -24.12 13.09 3.35
CA ILE A 326 -24.43 14.44 2.83
C ILE A 326 -23.29 15.45 3.01
N ASN A 327 -22.31 15.17 3.87
CA ASN A 327 -21.18 16.07 4.14
C ASN A 327 -19.99 15.74 3.25
N THR A 328 -19.81 14.46 2.90
CA THR A 328 -18.69 13.99 2.07
C THR A 328 -18.95 14.07 0.58
N VAL A 329 -20.21 13.93 0.16
CA VAL A 329 -20.62 14.03 -1.25
C VAL A 329 -21.72 15.07 -1.40
N LYS A 330 -21.41 16.19 -2.04
CA LYS A 330 -22.34 17.29 -2.32
C LYS A 330 -23.23 16.96 -3.55
N GLU A 331 -23.43 17.90 -4.44
CA GLU A 331 -24.44 17.81 -5.50
C GLU A 331 -24.00 17.02 -6.76
N GLU A 332 -22.72 16.67 -6.88
CA GLU A 332 -22.10 16.18 -8.12
C GLU A 332 -21.98 14.64 -8.18
N GLU A 333 -22.97 13.90 -7.69
CA GLU A 333 -22.99 12.42 -7.67
C GLU A 333 -22.76 11.77 -9.04
N GLN A 334 -23.22 12.41 -10.11
CA GLN A 334 -23.06 11.94 -11.49
C GLN A 334 -21.60 11.79 -11.92
N TYR A 335 -20.66 12.46 -11.23
CA TYR A 335 -19.24 12.42 -11.52
C TYR A 335 -18.47 11.30 -10.86
N TYR A 336 -19.10 10.48 -10.02
CA TYR A 336 -18.41 9.38 -9.35
C TYR A 336 -18.34 8.08 -10.17
N GLY A 337 -19.10 7.98 -11.28
CA GLY A 337 -19.11 6.79 -12.15
C GLY A 337 -19.69 5.52 -11.49
N THR A 338 -19.94 5.55 -10.19
CA THR A 338 -20.61 4.51 -9.39
C THR A 338 -21.72 5.18 -8.59
N LYS A 339 -22.85 4.52 -8.41
CA LYS A 339 -23.96 5.05 -7.61
C LYS A 339 -23.52 5.27 -6.17
N ILE A 340 -23.99 6.35 -5.56
CA ILE A 340 -23.71 6.68 -4.17
C ILE A 340 -24.97 6.45 -3.33
N TYR A 341 -24.80 5.73 -2.23
CA TYR A 341 -25.82 5.69 -1.19
C TYR A 341 -25.45 6.67 -0.09
N LYS A 342 -26.24 7.73 0.05
CA LYS A 342 -26.00 8.80 1.03
C LYS A 342 -26.73 8.55 2.33
N PHE A 343 -25.98 8.42 3.41
CA PHE A 343 -26.53 8.48 4.76
C PHE A 343 -26.91 9.92 5.11
N PRO A 344 -28.03 10.12 5.84
CA PRO A 344 -28.54 11.47 6.14
C PRO A 344 -27.71 12.22 7.18
N LYS A 345 -26.81 11.56 7.90
CA LYS A 345 -25.98 12.18 8.95
C LYS A 345 -24.50 11.92 8.69
N ILE A 346 -24.01 10.74 9.06
CA ILE A 346 -22.60 10.34 8.97
C ILE A 346 -22.49 8.94 8.39
N TRP A 347 -21.55 8.75 7.47
CA TRP A 347 -21.34 7.48 6.77
C TRP A 347 -20.50 6.47 7.56
N ASN A 348 -19.86 6.89 8.63
CA ASN A 348 -19.07 6.05 9.51
C ASN A 348 -19.25 6.46 10.98
N SER A 349 -18.96 5.54 11.89
CA SER A 349 -18.95 5.79 13.33
C SER A 349 -17.71 5.17 13.97
N HIS A 350 -17.02 5.91 14.82
CA HIS A 350 -15.79 5.47 15.46
C HIS A 350 -16.09 4.94 16.88
N CYS A 351 -15.57 3.74 17.21
CA CYS A 351 -15.83 3.12 18.52
C CYS A 351 -15.09 3.75 19.72
N GLY A 352 -14.29 4.79 19.45
CA GLY A 352 -13.41 5.42 20.44
C GLY A 352 -12.08 4.68 20.62
N ILE A 353 -11.03 5.45 20.91
CA ILE A 353 -9.72 4.93 21.32
C ILE A 353 -9.71 4.95 22.84
N LYS A 354 -9.72 3.77 23.46
CA LYS A 354 -9.47 3.68 24.89
C LYS A 354 -7.99 3.90 25.14
N ASN A 355 -7.60 5.13 25.40
CA ASN A 355 -6.28 5.40 25.96
C ASN A 355 -6.17 4.66 27.30
N LYS A 356 -5.31 3.67 27.37
CA LYS A 356 -4.77 3.24 28.66
C LYS A 356 -3.92 4.41 29.17
N ARG A 357 -4.47 5.21 30.07
CA ARG A 357 -3.68 6.12 30.90
C ARG A 357 -2.80 5.30 31.83
#